data_2429bc36a4e90f137e2d1e751a8fe412
#
_entry.id   2429bc36a4e90f137e2d1e751a8fe412
#
_cell.length_a   1.000
_cell.length_b   1.000
_cell.length_c   1.000
_cell.angle_alpha   90.00
_cell.angle_beta   90.00
_cell.angle_gamma   90.00
#
_symmetry.space_group_name_H-M   'P 1'
#
loop_
_entity.id
_entity.type
_entity.pdbx_description
1 polymer ?
#
loop_
_entity_poly.entity_id
_entity_poly.type
_entity_poly.pdbx_seq_one_letter_code
_entity_poly.pdbx_strand_id
1 'polypeptide(L)'
;MTVKASEFKTALSEIEKIAPQFTQLSQKLNELFWQKEHDRIALTHELNALNQLPPGRDEGLAFLHDFLNEVELKAVERVRDAFASFARNREIIAEPGRTKSMAMVAFDAQNRLALGLDAFLIPVMRAAIPDLLKAIDWPENPIGNEERLAKMDKLRADIEALNAERDAIGAKLAGFGITPKRPDK
;
A
#
# COMPACT_ATOMS: atom_id res chain seq x y z
N MET A 1 -9.69 61.36 13.09
CA MET A 1 -10.94 61.23 12.30
C MET A 1 -12.04 60.79 13.23
N THR A 2 -12.98 61.66 13.57
CA THR A 2 -14.11 61.37 14.46
C THR A 2 -15.25 60.83 13.59
N VAL A 3 -15.51 59.51 13.67
CA VAL A 3 -16.70 58.91 13.04
C VAL A 3 -17.95 59.57 13.65
N LYS A 4 -18.85 60.08 12.80
CA LYS A 4 -20.08 60.69 13.30
C LYS A 4 -20.93 59.63 14.01
N ALA A 5 -21.48 59.95 15.16
CA ALA A 5 -22.25 59.00 15.99
C ALA A 5 -23.45 58.36 15.24
N SER A 6 -23.94 58.97 14.17
CA SER A 6 -24.97 58.42 13.30
C SER A 6 -24.47 57.29 12.40
N GLU A 7 -23.24 57.41 11.86
CA GLU A 7 -22.61 56.38 11.02
C GLU A 7 -22.28 55.12 11.83
N PHE A 8 -21.84 55.29 13.09
CA PHE A 8 -21.60 54.20 14.00
C PHE A 8 -22.87 53.39 14.34
N LYS A 9 -23.99 54.08 14.61
CA LYS A 9 -25.29 53.43 14.88
C LYS A 9 -25.80 52.65 13.66
N THR A 10 -25.63 53.19 12.46
CA THR A 10 -26.04 52.53 11.22
C THR A 10 -25.21 51.28 10.99
N ALA A 11 -23.89 51.36 11.16
CA ALA A 11 -23.01 50.20 11.04
C ALA A 11 -23.33 49.08 12.05
N LEU A 12 -23.62 49.43 13.31
CA LEU A 12 -24.05 48.46 14.32
C LEU A 12 -25.35 47.76 13.92
N SER A 13 -26.35 48.50 13.46
CA SER A 13 -27.62 47.92 13.01
C SER A 13 -27.47 46.99 11.81
N GLU A 14 -26.54 47.27 10.89
CA GLU A 14 -26.22 46.37 9.78
C GLU A 14 -25.51 45.10 10.25
N ILE A 15 -24.57 45.21 11.17
CA ILE A 15 -23.90 44.07 11.78
C ILE A 15 -24.91 43.15 12.50
N GLU A 16 -25.83 43.72 13.28
CA GLU A 16 -26.87 42.96 13.98
C GLU A 16 -27.79 42.19 13.03
N LYS A 17 -28.04 42.69 11.82
CA LYS A 17 -28.83 41.99 10.80
C LYS A 17 -28.06 40.85 10.11
N ILE A 18 -26.77 41.04 9.92
CA ILE A 18 -25.89 40.07 9.19
C ILE A 18 -25.39 38.98 10.11
N ALA A 19 -25.15 39.25 11.39
CA ALA A 19 -24.60 38.32 12.35
C ALA A 19 -25.33 36.96 12.42
N PRO A 20 -26.68 36.90 12.49
CA PRO A 20 -27.38 35.62 12.54
C PRO A 20 -27.22 34.81 11.24
N GLN A 21 -27.21 35.48 10.06
CA GLN A 21 -26.99 34.80 8.77
C GLN A 21 -25.56 34.23 8.67
N PHE A 22 -24.57 34.98 9.13
CA PHE A 22 -23.20 34.56 9.19
C PHE A 22 -23.04 33.34 10.11
N THR A 23 -23.66 33.34 11.28
CA THR A 23 -23.65 32.22 12.21
C THR A 23 -24.26 30.97 11.60
N GLN A 24 -25.41 31.10 10.93
CA GLN A 24 -26.04 29.95 10.24
C GLN A 24 -25.17 29.42 9.09
N LEU A 25 -24.54 30.28 8.31
CA LEU A 25 -23.68 29.88 7.21
C LEU A 25 -22.41 29.14 7.74
N SER A 26 -21.80 29.67 8.78
CA SER A 26 -20.63 29.06 9.40
C SER A 26 -20.94 27.70 10.02
N GLN A 27 -22.10 27.54 10.64
CA GLN A 27 -22.57 26.24 11.13
C GLN A 27 -22.74 25.23 9.99
N LYS A 28 -23.44 25.63 8.90
CA LYS A 28 -23.62 24.77 7.73
C LYS A 28 -22.28 24.37 7.09
N LEU A 29 -21.32 25.30 6.98
CA LEU A 29 -20.00 24.98 6.45
C LEU A 29 -19.24 24.01 7.37
N ASN A 30 -19.38 24.18 8.69
CA ASN A 30 -18.79 23.25 9.65
C ASN A 30 -19.41 21.84 9.57
N GLU A 31 -20.72 21.76 9.44
CA GLU A 31 -21.43 20.48 9.24
C GLU A 31 -20.98 19.80 7.95
N LEU A 32 -20.91 20.54 6.83
CA LEU A 32 -20.43 20.00 5.55
C LEU A 32 -18.97 19.54 5.63
N PHE A 33 -18.11 20.27 6.32
CA PHE A 33 -16.71 19.87 6.54
C PHE A 33 -16.64 18.49 7.22
N TRP A 34 -17.40 18.31 8.29
CA TRP A 34 -17.39 17.06 9.03
C TRP A 34 -18.10 15.93 8.31
N GLN A 35 -19.12 16.23 7.51
CA GLN A 35 -19.73 15.23 6.64
C GLN A 35 -18.72 14.70 5.61
N LYS A 36 -17.99 15.61 4.91
CA LYS A 36 -16.95 15.20 3.96
C LYS A 36 -15.82 14.41 4.63
N GLU A 37 -15.42 14.80 5.83
CA GLU A 37 -14.42 14.03 6.61
C GLU A 37 -14.94 12.65 6.97
N HIS A 38 -16.20 12.52 7.34
CA HIS A 38 -16.81 11.23 7.66
C HIS A 38 -16.88 10.31 6.43
N ASP A 39 -17.33 10.84 5.29
CA ASP A 39 -17.40 10.12 4.03
C ASP A 39 -16.00 9.66 3.59
N ARG A 40 -14.99 10.52 3.72
CA ARG A 40 -13.58 10.18 3.46
C ARG A 40 -13.08 9.01 4.32
N ILE A 41 -13.40 9.06 5.61
CA ILE A 41 -13.02 7.99 6.57
C ILE A 41 -13.70 6.68 6.17
N ALA A 42 -14.97 6.70 5.80
CA ALA A 42 -15.71 5.52 5.35
C ALA A 42 -15.07 4.89 4.11
N LEU A 43 -14.75 5.68 3.08
CA LEU A 43 -14.07 5.20 1.88
C LEU A 43 -12.65 4.68 2.18
N THR A 44 -11.94 5.31 3.14
CA THR A 44 -10.62 4.83 3.57
C THR A 44 -10.72 3.45 4.23
N HIS A 45 -11.75 3.21 5.04
CA HIS A 45 -11.99 1.89 5.63
C HIS A 45 -12.34 0.85 4.56
N GLU A 46 -13.14 1.21 3.55
CA GLU A 46 -13.44 0.32 2.43
C GLU A 46 -12.19 -0.03 1.63
N LEU A 47 -11.35 0.95 1.31
CA LEU A 47 -10.07 0.73 0.64
C LEU A 47 -9.16 -0.21 1.42
N ASN A 48 -9.06 -0.01 2.74
CA ASN A 48 -8.27 -0.89 3.61
C ASN A 48 -8.84 -2.31 3.68
N ALA A 49 -10.16 -2.45 3.71
CA ALA A 49 -10.81 -3.75 3.68
C ALA A 49 -10.51 -4.50 2.36
N LEU A 50 -10.57 -3.81 1.22
CA LEU A 50 -10.19 -4.39 -0.08
C LEU A 50 -8.72 -4.82 -0.13
N ASN A 51 -7.82 -4.03 0.47
CA ASN A 51 -6.39 -4.38 0.56
C ASN A 51 -6.13 -5.63 1.41
N GLN A 52 -7.00 -5.93 2.37
CA GLN A 52 -6.84 -7.06 3.29
C GLN A 52 -7.55 -8.33 2.79
N LEU A 53 -8.32 -8.24 1.70
CA LEU A 53 -8.97 -9.41 1.15
C LEU A 53 -7.91 -10.42 0.66
N PRO A 54 -8.04 -11.69 1.06
CA PRO A 54 -7.14 -12.73 0.56
C PRO A 54 -7.31 -12.91 -0.95
N PRO A 55 -6.24 -13.26 -1.66
CA PRO A 55 -6.31 -13.54 -3.09
C PRO A 55 -7.21 -14.75 -3.35
N GLY A 56 -7.78 -14.83 -4.55
CA GLY A 56 -8.45 -16.03 -5.01
C GLY A 56 -7.46 -17.18 -5.23
N ARG A 57 -7.98 -18.42 -5.32
CA ARG A 57 -7.14 -19.62 -5.53
C ARG A 57 -6.23 -19.50 -6.74
N ASP A 58 -6.79 -19.05 -7.88
CA ASP A 58 -6.02 -18.96 -9.13
C ASP A 58 -4.96 -17.86 -9.06
N GLU A 59 -5.27 -16.73 -8.43
CA GLU A 59 -4.31 -15.66 -8.17
C GLU A 59 -3.20 -16.12 -7.21
N GLY A 60 -3.57 -16.82 -6.13
CA GLY A 60 -2.60 -17.41 -5.20
C GLY A 60 -1.70 -18.43 -5.88
N LEU A 61 -2.24 -19.26 -6.78
CA LEU A 61 -1.49 -20.22 -7.58
C LEU A 61 -0.52 -19.51 -8.53
N ALA A 62 -0.97 -18.50 -9.26
CA ALA A 62 -0.13 -17.70 -10.14
C ALA A 62 1.04 -17.05 -9.38
N PHE A 63 0.75 -16.42 -8.25
CA PHE A 63 1.76 -15.83 -7.38
C PHE A 63 2.81 -16.86 -6.91
N LEU A 64 2.38 -18.05 -6.49
CA LEU A 64 3.31 -19.12 -6.07
C LEU A 64 4.18 -19.59 -7.24
N HIS A 65 3.63 -19.73 -8.44
CA HIS A 65 4.41 -20.10 -9.61
C HIS A 65 5.43 -19.03 -9.98
N ASP A 66 5.04 -17.76 -9.97
CA ASP A 66 5.95 -16.65 -10.27
C ASP A 66 7.06 -16.54 -9.24
N PHE A 67 6.73 -16.68 -7.96
CA PHE A 67 7.71 -16.73 -6.88
C PHE A 67 8.71 -17.88 -7.06
N LEU A 68 8.23 -19.10 -7.37
CA LEU A 68 9.13 -20.24 -7.61
C LEU A 68 9.99 -20.07 -8.86
N ASN A 69 9.45 -19.45 -9.92
CA ASN A 69 10.21 -19.11 -11.12
C ASN A 69 11.35 -18.13 -10.81
N GLU A 70 11.08 -17.10 -10.01
CA GLU A 70 12.11 -16.13 -9.60
C GLU A 70 13.20 -16.79 -8.75
N VAL A 71 12.81 -17.65 -7.78
CA VAL A 71 13.76 -18.38 -6.93
C VAL A 71 14.60 -19.34 -7.78
N GLU A 72 13.98 -20.04 -8.74
CA GLU A 72 14.68 -20.95 -9.67
C GLU A 72 15.70 -20.20 -10.52
N LEU A 73 15.34 -19.06 -11.08
CA LEU A 73 16.24 -18.22 -11.88
C LEU A 73 17.47 -17.84 -11.07
N LYS A 74 17.28 -17.34 -9.85
CA LYS A 74 18.36 -16.99 -8.93
C LYS A 74 19.22 -18.20 -8.53
N ALA A 75 18.62 -19.39 -8.38
CA ALA A 75 19.35 -20.61 -8.10
C ALA A 75 20.23 -21.03 -9.30
N VAL A 76 19.69 -20.96 -10.52
CA VAL A 76 20.43 -21.25 -11.75
C VAL A 76 21.62 -20.30 -11.94
N GLU A 77 21.42 -19.00 -11.67
CA GLU A 77 22.51 -18.01 -11.73
C GLU A 77 23.63 -18.34 -10.74
N ARG A 78 23.29 -18.67 -9.50
CA ARG A 78 24.26 -19.09 -8.47
C ARG A 78 25.04 -20.34 -8.88
N VAL A 79 24.36 -21.35 -9.45
CA VAL A 79 24.99 -22.53 -9.97
C VAL A 79 25.96 -22.19 -11.11
N ARG A 80 25.55 -21.34 -12.05
CA ARG A 80 26.39 -20.88 -13.16
C ARG A 80 27.65 -20.18 -12.64
N ASP A 81 27.49 -19.29 -11.68
CA ASP A 81 28.60 -18.54 -11.10
C ASP A 81 29.57 -19.44 -10.34
N ALA A 82 29.06 -20.45 -9.61
CA ALA A 82 29.85 -21.46 -8.95
C ALA A 82 30.70 -22.29 -9.95
N PHE A 83 30.08 -22.71 -11.06
CA PHE A 83 30.78 -23.41 -12.13
C PHE A 83 31.80 -22.52 -12.85
N ALA A 84 31.48 -21.26 -13.10
CA ALA A 84 32.41 -20.31 -13.70
C ALA A 84 33.61 -20.02 -12.79
N SER A 85 33.38 -19.93 -11.47
CA SER A 85 34.44 -19.80 -10.48
C SER A 85 35.31 -21.07 -10.41
N PHE A 86 34.70 -22.26 -10.46
CA PHE A 86 35.39 -23.52 -10.51
C PHE A 86 36.28 -23.64 -11.76
N ALA A 87 35.76 -23.26 -12.94
CA ALA A 87 36.51 -23.29 -14.19
C ALA A 87 37.72 -22.37 -14.17
N ARG A 88 37.57 -21.15 -13.61
CA ARG A 88 38.65 -20.17 -13.44
C ARG A 88 39.74 -20.62 -12.46
N ASN A 89 39.38 -21.37 -11.45
CA ASN A 89 40.31 -21.86 -10.40
C ASN A 89 40.82 -23.28 -10.69
N ARG A 90 40.65 -23.81 -11.90
CA ARG A 90 41.03 -25.16 -12.28
C ARG A 90 42.51 -25.47 -12.06
N GLU A 91 43.38 -24.48 -12.27
CA GLU A 91 44.83 -24.61 -12.05
C GLU A 91 45.19 -24.80 -10.57
N ILE A 92 44.45 -24.17 -9.67
CA ILE A 92 44.63 -24.27 -8.22
C ILE A 92 44.21 -25.68 -7.71
N ILE A 93 43.30 -26.35 -8.43
CA ILE A 93 42.80 -27.67 -8.08
C ILE A 93 43.74 -28.78 -8.55
N ALA A 94 44.57 -28.48 -9.57
CA ALA A 94 45.53 -29.44 -10.14
C ALA A 94 46.81 -29.54 -9.29
N GLU A 95 47.03 -28.69 -8.28
CA GLU A 95 48.19 -28.82 -7.38
C GLU A 95 48.01 -30.01 -6.42
N PRO A 96 48.97 -30.95 -6.36
CA PRO A 96 48.94 -32.06 -5.40
C PRO A 96 48.88 -31.52 -3.96
N GLY A 97 47.86 -31.91 -3.22
CA GLY A 97 47.63 -31.50 -1.83
C GLY A 97 46.64 -30.34 -1.64
N ARG A 98 46.14 -29.70 -2.70
CA ARG A 98 45.11 -28.66 -2.64
C ARG A 98 43.79 -29.05 -3.29
N THR A 99 43.40 -30.30 -3.19
CA THR A 99 42.09 -30.76 -3.67
C THR A 99 40.95 -30.15 -2.82
N LYS A 100 40.55 -28.97 -3.19
CA LYS A 100 39.20 -28.51 -2.81
C LYS A 100 38.22 -29.35 -3.63
N SER A 101 37.49 -30.23 -2.97
CA SER A 101 36.42 -30.95 -3.66
C SER A 101 35.45 -29.97 -4.27
N MET A 102 34.77 -30.31 -5.37
CA MET A 102 33.74 -29.52 -6.00
C MET A 102 32.67 -29.09 -4.97
N ALA A 103 32.44 -29.91 -3.94
CA ALA A 103 31.60 -29.58 -2.80
C ALA A 103 32.15 -28.41 -1.98
N MET A 104 33.46 -28.26 -1.81
CA MET A 104 34.06 -27.17 -1.07
C MET A 104 34.06 -25.83 -1.84
N VAL A 105 34.07 -25.86 -3.18
CA VAL A 105 33.89 -24.67 -4.01
C VAL A 105 32.42 -24.19 -3.99
N ALA A 106 31.51 -25.15 -3.89
CA ALA A 106 30.09 -24.86 -3.74
C ALA A 106 29.70 -24.40 -2.31
N PHE A 107 30.57 -24.69 -1.32
CA PHE A 107 30.39 -24.28 0.08
C PHE A 107 31.44 -23.21 0.43
N ASP A 108 31.17 -21.97 0.18
CA ASP A 108 31.98 -20.89 0.74
C ASP A 108 31.70 -20.79 2.24
N ALA A 109 32.76 -20.83 3.04
CA ALA A 109 32.66 -20.82 4.52
C ALA A 109 31.93 -19.58 5.06
N GLN A 110 31.87 -18.49 4.29
CA GLN A 110 31.18 -17.26 4.66
C GLN A 110 29.74 -17.18 4.16
N ASN A 111 29.36 -17.91 3.10
CA ASN A 111 28.10 -17.66 2.40
C ASN A 111 27.17 -18.86 2.22
N ARG A 112 27.40 -19.98 2.90
CA ARG A 112 26.43 -21.06 2.83
C ARG A 112 26.34 -21.68 1.44
N LEU A 113 25.83 -22.88 1.34
CA LEU A 113 25.59 -23.64 0.12
C LEU A 113 25.46 -22.76 -1.14
N ALA A 114 26.51 -22.56 -1.90
CA ALA A 114 26.45 -21.77 -3.13
C ALA A 114 25.47 -22.36 -4.14
N LEU A 115 25.23 -23.67 -4.08
CA LEU A 115 24.17 -24.35 -4.84
C LEU A 115 22.78 -24.20 -4.24
N GLY A 116 22.66 -23.64 -3.02
CA GLY A 116 21.40 -23.45 -2.33
C GLY A 116 20.51 -24.70 -2.30
N LEU A 117 19.99 -25.05 -1.16
CA LEU A 117 18.92 -26.05 -1.07
C LEU A 117 17.75 -25.74 -2.01
N ASP A 118 17.59 -24.48 -2.36
CA ASP A 118 16.56 -23.96 -3.25
C ASP A 118 16.54 -24.71 -4.60
N ALA A 119 17.71 -24.91 -5.22
CA ALA A 119 17.80 -25.62 -6.51
C ALA A 119 17.25 -27.04 -6.47
N PHE A 120 17.34 -27.70 -5.30
CA PHE A 120 16.82 -29.05 -5.11
C PHE A 120 15.39 -29.06 -4.59
N LEU A 121 14.98 -28.06 -3.81
CA LEU A 121 13.66 -28.01 -3.20
C LEU A 121 12.61 -27.48 -4.16
N ILE A 122 12.96 -26.64 -5.15
CA ILE A 122 11.99 -26.07 -6.10
C ILE A 122 11.15 -27.12 -6.82
N PRO A 123 11.72 -28.18 -7.41
CA PRO A 123 10.91 -29.24 -8.05
C PRO A 123 9.98 -29.95 -7.07
N VAL A 124 10.43 -30.16 -5.83
CA VAL A 124 9.62 -30.76 -4.76
C VAL A 124 8.49 -29.84 -4.37
N MET A 125 8.76 -28.56 -4.21
CA MET A 125 7.74 -27.56 -3.89
C MET A 125 6.71 -27.44 -5.00
N ARG A 126 7.13 -27.41 -6.27
CA ARG A 126 6.21 -27.41 -7.43
C ARG A 126 5.30 -28.63 -7.43
N ALA A 127 5.83 -29.81 -7.14
CA ALA A 127 5.04 -31.03 -7.06
C ALA A 127 4.06 -31.02 -5.88
N ALA A 128 4.40 -30.37 -4.76
CA ALA A 128 3.58 -30.27 -3.57
C ALA A 128 2.48 -29.21 -3.64
N ILE A 129 2.59 -28.19 -4.54
CA ILE A 129 1.64 -27.09 -4.66
C ILE A 129 0.18 -27.57 -4.74
N PRO A 130 -0.21 -28.56 -5.59
CA PRO A 130 -1.60 -28.98 -5.68
C PRO A 130 -2.18 -29.48 -4.36
N ASP A 131 -1.37 -30.14 -3.55
CA ASP A 131 -1.78 -30.67 -2.25
C ASP A 131 -1.82 -29.58 -1.18
N LEU A 132 -0.86 -28.66 -1.19
CA LEU A 132 -0.86 -27.49 -0.32
C LEU A 132 -2.09 -26.60 -0.57
N LEU A 133 -2.46 -26.41 -1.83
CA LEU A 133 -3.63 -25.60 -2.20
C LEU A 133 -4.97 -26.22 -1.74
N LYS A 134 -5.02 -27.54 -1.59
CA LYS A 134 -6.22 -28.22 -1.04
C LYS A 134 -6.39 -27.99 0.46
N ALA A 135 -5.28 -27.72 1.17
CA ALA A 135 -5.30 -27.48 2.61
C ALA A 135 -5.60 -26.01 2.98
N ILE A 136 -5.64 -25.11 2.00
CA ILE A 136 -5.92 -23.69 2.22
C ILE A 136 -7.44 -23.47 2.09
N ASP A 137 -8.00 -22.76 3.06
CA ASP A 137 -9.38 -22.33 3.01
C ASP A 137 -9.49 -21.07 2.13
N TRP A 138 -9.88 -21.27 0.88
CA TRP A 138 -9.99 -20.19 -0.10
C TRP A 138 -11.34 -19.50 0.01
N PRO A 139 -11.42 -18.17 -0.22
CA PRO A 139 -12.70 -17.47 -0.24
C PRO A 139 -13.61 -18.03 -1.35
N GLU A 140 -14.89 -18.23 -1.04
CA GLU A 140 -15.87 -18.79 -1.98
C GLU A 140 -16.08 -17.89 -3.21
N ASN A 141 -16.04 -16.57 -3.02
CA ASN A 141 -16.24 -15.57 -4.07
C ASN A 141 -15.09 -14.54 -4.07
N PRO A 142 -13.91 -14.90 -4.55
CA PRO A 142 -12.79 -13.96 -4.59
C PRO A 142 -13.05 -12.88 -5.63
N ILE A 143 -12.78 -11.63 -5.27
CA ILE A 143 -12.73 -10.54 -6.25
C ILE A 143 -11.46 -10.74 -7.07
N GLY A 144 -11.58 -10.77 -8.40
CA GLY A 144 -10.41 -10.88 -9.29
C GLY A 144 -9.46 -9.70 -9.11
N ASN A 145 -8.17 -9.93 -9.34
CA ASN A 145 -7.14 -8.90 -9.12
C ASN A 145 -7.39 -7.62 -9.92
N GLU A 146 -7.79 -7.74 -11.19
CA GLU A 146 -8.09 -6.58 -12.03
C GLU A 146 -9.28 -5.78 -11.50
N GLU A 147 -10.36 -6.46 -11.11
CA GLU A 147 -11.54 -5.81 -10.53
C GLU A 147 -11.20 -5.15 -9.19
N ARG A 148 -10.40 -5.82 -8.35
CA ARG A 148 -9.93 -5.28 -7.08
C ARG A 148 -9.09 -4.01 -7.29
N LEU A 149 -8.14 -4.03 -8.20
CA LEU A 149 -7.30 -2.87 -8.54
C LEU A 149 -8.15 -1.71 -9.07
N ALA A 150 -9.07 -1.98 -9.99
CA ALA A 150 -9.97 -0.96 -10.53
C ALA A 150 -10.85 -0.31 -9.44
N LYS A 151 -11.38 -1.11 -8.50
CA LYS A 151 -12.14 -0.60 -7.34
C LYS A 151 -11.25 0.25 -6.42
N MET A 152 -10.03 -0.21 -6.15
CA MET A 152 -9.09 0.54 -5.31
C MET A 152 -8.70 1.88 -5.94
N ASP A 153 -8.46 1.92 -7.24
CA ASP A 153 -8.11 3.16 -7.94
C ASP A 153 -9.29 4.14 -7.97
N LYS A 154 -10.51 3.64 -8.14
CA LYS A 154 -11.71 4.46 -8.00
C LYS A 154 -11.84 5.03 -6.58
N LEU A 155 -11.71 4.20 -5.55
CA LEU A 155 -11.79 4.66 -4.15
C LEU A 155 -10.71 5.69 -3.83
N ARG A 156 -9.48 5.54 -4.35
CA ARG A 156 -8.42 6.54 -4.19
C ARG A 156 -8.79 7.87 -4.82
N ALA A 157 -9.33 7.85 -6.04
CA ALA A 157 -9.79 9.07 -6.72
C ALA A 157 -10.93 9.76 -5.95
N ASP A 158 -11.90 8.99 -5.46
CA ASP A 158 -13.03 9.50 -4.67
C ASP A 158 -12.54 10.12 -3.34
N ILE A 159 -11.57 9.47 -2.65
CA ILE A 159 -10.93 10.00 -1.43
C ILE A 159 -10.19 11.30 -1.72
N GLU A 160 -9.47 11.40 -2.83
CA GLU A 160 -8.76 12.62 -3.23
C GLU A 160 -9.73 13.78 -3.53
N ALA A 161 -10.84 13.49 -4.22
CA ALA A 161 -11.89 14.47 -4.46
C ALA A 161 -12.52 14.99 -3.15
N LEU A 162 -12.83 14.08 -2.22
CA LEU A 162 -13.36 14.45 -0.90
C LEU A 162 -12.37 15.29 -0.08
N ASN A 163 -11.08 14.98 -0.15
CA ASN A 163 -10.03 15.77 0.49
C ASN A 163 -10.01 17.20 -0.07
N ALA A 164 -10.03 17.34 -1.40
CA ALA A 164 -10.04 18.65 -2.05
C ALA A 164 -11.27 19.48 -1.65
N GLU A 165 -12.46 18.87 -1.64
CA GLU A 165 -13.71 19.53 -1.22
C GLU A 165 -13.66 19.96 0.26
N ARG A 166 -13.22 19.05 1.16
CA ARG A 166 -13.06 19.32 2.58
C ARG A 166 -12.08 20.48 2.82
N ASP A 167 -10.94 20.44 2.14
CA ASP A 167 -9.89 21.46 2.30
C ASP A 167 -10.36 22.82 1.77
N ALA A 168 -11.15 22.85 0.70
CA ALA A 168 -11.78 24.07 0.20
C ALA A 168 -12.77 24.66 1.21
N ILE A 169 -13.57 23.82 1.89
CA ILE A 169 -14.47 24.26 2.97
C ILE A 169 -13.65 24.76 4.16
N GLY A 170 -12.60 24.04 4.55
CA GLY A 170 -11.71 24.44 5.63
C GLY A 170 -11.05 25.79 5.39
N ALA A 171 -10.58 26.03 4.16
CA ALA A 171 -10.00 27.31 3.76
C ALA A 171 -11.02 28.47 3.86
N LYS A 172 -12.28 28.24 3.47
CA LYS A 172 -13.35 29.25 3.64
C LYS A 172 -13.61 29.54 5.12
N LEU A 173 -13.72 28.52 5.96
CA LEU A 173 -13.90 28.69 7.40
C LEU A 173 -12.72 29.44 8.02
N ALA A 174 -11.49 29.10 7.66
CA ALA A 174 -10.27 29.79 8.11
C ALA A 174 -10.26 31.27 7.67
N GLY A 175 -10.71 31.57 6.45
CA GLY A 175 -10.87 32.95 5.96
C GLY A 175 -11.85 33.78 6.81
N PHE A 176 -12.77 33.13 7.49
CA PHE A 176 -13.68 33.75 8.46
C PHE A 176 -13.15 33.72 9.92
N GLY A 177 -11.92 33.25 10.14
CA GLY A 177 -11.37 33.09 11.49
C GLY A 177 -11.99 31.95 12.28
N ILE A 178 -12.66 30.98 11.61
CA ILE A 178 -13.36 29.88 12.23
C ILE A 178 -12.52 28.60 12.04
N THR A 179 -12.20 27.93 13.13
CA THR A 179 -11.61 26.58 13.10
C THR A 179 -12.73 25.53 13.10
N PRO A 180 -12.70 24.54 12.17
CA PRO A 180 -13.70 23.47 12.18
C PRO A 180 -13.75 22.76 13.53
N LYS A 181 -14.89 22.73 14.16
CA LYS A 181 -15.12 22.01 15.42
C LYS A 181 -15.97 20.79 15.16
N ARG A 182 -15.55 19.67 15.73
CA ARG A 182 -16.33 18.42 15.64
C ARG A 182 -17.70 18.66 16.29
N PRO A 183 -18.80 18.31 15.60
CA PRO A 183 -20.11 18.39 16.21
C PRO A 183 -20.16 17.48 17.44
N ASP A 184 -20.66 18.01 18.54
CA ASP A 184 -20.92 17.24 19.74
C ASP A 184 -21.93 16.12 19.39
N LYS A 185 -21.63 14.90 19.84
CA LYS A 185 -22.50 13.74 19.61
C LYS A 185 -23.76 13.82 20.43
#